data_d1136584093439f09ef1fb7ab403c289
#
_entry.id   d1136584093439f09ef1fb7ab403c289
#
_cell.length_a   1.000
_cell.length_b   1.000
_cell.length_c   1.000
_cell.angle_alpha   90.00
_cell.angle_beta   90.00
_cell.angle_gamma   90.00
#
_symmetry.space_group_name_H-M   'P 1'
#
loop_
_entity.id
_entity.type
_entity.pdbx_description
1 polymer ?
#
loop_
_entity_poly.entity_id
_entity_poly.type
_entity_poly.pdbx_seq_one_letter_code
_entity_poly.pdbx_strand_id
1 'polypeptide(L)'
;VALALLLARHEPWRDESQAWLLARDSPTLGDLWRNTRYEGHPLLWHGLLWLLARFTDDLVAMQGLHWLFAVATAATTLFLAPFPFGVRAAWVLGYMPFYEYGVVSRNYAPTALFLTLAVAWEKKRAWPWLLALAAHSSPMGVLLVPPLWWALEGRGRPLPWTGRFALAASWLLAAFACWPPADYAHARGVFLGWDPRRAYYVLRGYASAFLPLPRPGVHFWNDPWLFPFPWDRVWTVTTLLGVALALVVLLLTSFWLLERLSRQRRIALAYLASQAVLFGFFYAKFPGAMRHHGFFFLVATWFLWLAMQGAVADRHAAWTPAVPVLAVGLAGSLVAGVVDWRLPFSTGKAMAQAVRARCGEALLVAHPDWAGSTVAGFLPGERLFYLTRNAFGTFVVWDLARAAKEPLEESSLLEAVRQLAAGQEVCLILNRPVRNPGVEMLAALGPAVVSDEEMVLYRVPRGTP
;
A
#
# COMPACT_ATOMS: atom_id res chain seq x y z
N VAL A 1 -1.76 22.17 2.13
CA VAL A 1 -1.74 22.69 0.74
C VAL A 1 -0.88 21.78 -0.14
N ALA A 2 0.44 21.62 0.13
CA ALA A 2 1.34 20.83 -0.73
C ALA A 2 0.83 19.39 -0.99
N LEU A 3 0.40 18.68 0.08
CA LEU A 3 -0.17 17.35 -0.04
C LEU A 3 -1.44 17.33 -0.92
N ALA A 4 -2.35 18.31 -0.77
CA ALA A 4 -3.55 18.39 -1.57
C ALA A 4 -3.25 18.62 -3.06
N LEU A 5 -2.26 19.48 -3.36
CA LEU A 5 -1.83 19.75 -4.74
C LEU A 5 -1.20 18.49 -5.38
N LEU A 6 -0.35 17.79 -4.65
CA LEU A 6 0.28 16.57 -5.17
C LEU A 6 -0.75 15.45 -5.36
N LEU A 7 -1.66 15.27 -4.40
CA LEU A 7 -2.72 14.28 -4.49
C LEU A 7 -3.68 14.53 -5.66
N ALA A 8 -3.98 15.80 -5.95
CA ALA A 8 -4.80 16.19 -7.12
C ALA A 8 -4.12 15.91 -8.47
N ARG A 9 -2.78 15.75 -8.49
CA ARG A 9 -2.01 15.37 -9.68
C ARG A 9 -1.74 13.88 -9.77
N HIS A 10 -1.69 13.21 -8.63
CA HIS A 10 -1.47 11.77 -8.53
C HIS A 10 -2.60 11.00 -9.22
N GLU A 11 -2.26 10.17 -10.19
CA GLU A 11 -3.22 9.29 -10.85
C GLU A 11 -3.30 7.96 -10.12
N PRO A 12 -4.47 7.57 -9.59
CA PRO A 12 -4.65 6.30 -8.91
C PRO A 12 -4.26 5.12 -9.79
N TRP A 13 -3.47 4.21 -9.23
CA TRP A 13 -3.05 2.98 -9.88
C TRP A 13 -3.94 1.80 -9.47
N ARG A 14 -3.65 0.60 -10.00
CA ARG A 14 -4.50 -0.61 -9.84
C ARG A 14 -4.97 -0.90 -8.43
N ASP A 15 -4.08 -0.83 -7.41
CA ASP A 15 -4.49 -1.16 -6.04
C ASP A 15 -5.42 -0.10 -5.42
N GLU A 16 -5.31 1.16 -5.84
CA GLU A 16 -6.23 2.22 -5.44
C GLU A 16 -7.56 2.06 -6.16
N SER A 17 -7.52 1.89 -7.49
CA SER A 17 -8.69 1.62 -8.31
C SER A 17 -9.42 0.36 -7.86
N GLN A 18 -8.71 -0.72 -7.55
CA GLN A 18 -9.28 -1.96 -7.04
C GLN A 18 -10.11 -1.74 -5.76
N ALA A 19 -9.56 -1.00 -4.78
CA ALA A 19 -10.28 -0.71 -3.54
C ALA A 19 -11.56 0.10 -3.78
N TRP A 20 -11.50 1.08 -4.68
CA TRP A 20 -12.65 1.89 -5.08
C TRP A 20 -13.71 1.06 -5.81
N LEU A 21 -13.30 0.26 -6.79
CA LEU A 21 -14.18 -0.57 -7.61
C LEU A 21 -14.91 -1.64 -6.79
N LEU A 22 -14.20 -2.31 -5.87
CA LEU A 22 -14.83 -3.24 -4.92
C LEU A 22 -15.93 -2.55 -4.12
N ALA A 23 -15.68 -1.33 -3.67
CA ALA A 23 -16.65 -0.56 -2.90
C ALA A 23 -17.82 -0.06 -3.75
N ARG A 24 -17.53 0.53 -4.92
CA ARG A 24 -18.52 1.10 -5.83
C ARG A 24 -19.47 0.03 -6.39
N ASP A 25 -18.89 -1.08 -6.84
CA ASP A 25 -19.60 -2.09 -7.62
C ASP A 25 -20.11 -3.27 -6.77
N SER A 26 -20.06 -3.15 -5.44
CA SER A 26 -20.76 -4.05 -4.51
C SER A 26 -22.12 -3.45 -4.13
N PRO A 27 -23.25 -4.04 -4.57
CA PRO A 27 -24.58 -3.47 -4.31
C PRO A 27 -24.93 -3.41 -2.83
N THR A 28 -24.55 -4.44 -2.06
CA THR A 28 -24.81 -4.56 -0.63
C THR A 28 -23.55 -4.71 0.19
N LEU A 29 -23.62 -4.47 1.51
CA LEU A 29 -22.51 -4.75 2.43
C LEU A 29 -22.13 -6.24 2.45
N GLY A 30 -23.07 -7.14 2.19
CA GLY A 30 -22.82 -8.57 2.07
C GLY A 30 -22.01 -8.90 0.80
N ASP A 31 -22.28 -8.21 -0.31
CA ASP A 31 -21.49 -8.32 -1.54
C ASP A 31 -20.09 -7.76 -1.33
N LEU A 32 -19.98 -6.60 -0.70
CA LEU A 32 -18.68 -6.01 -0.34
C LEU A 32 -17.85 -6.97 0.51
N TRP A 33 -18.46 -7.58 1.54
CA TRP A 33 -17.79 -8.58 2.36
C TRP A 33 -17.27 -9.77 1.53
N ARG A 34 -18.10 -10.32 0.63
CA ARG A 34 -17.70 -11.45 -0.23
C ARG A 34 -16.55 -11.06 -1.17
N ASN A 35 -16.62 -9.90 -1.79
CA ASN A 35 -15.64 -9.44 -2.77
C ASN A 35 -14.29 -9.08 -2.10
N THR A 36 -14.30 -8.44 -0.93
CA THR A 36 -13.08 -8.04 -0.21
C THR A 36 -12.32 -9.20 0.43
N ARG A 37 -12.93 -10.39 0.56
CA ARG A 37 -12.23 -11.58 1.10
C ARG A 37 -11.01 -12.00 0.29
N TYR A 38 -10.98 -11.69 -1.00
CA TYR A 38 -9.84 -11.96 -1.88
C TYR A 38 -8.72 -10.91 -1.78
N GLU A 39 -8.94 -9.84 -1.01
CA GLU A 39 -7.92 -8.80 -0.80
C GLU A 39 -7.01 -9.08 0.41
N GLY A 40 -7.44 -9.93 1.34
CA GLY A 40 -6.72 -10.17 2.60
C GLY A 40 -6.69 -8.94 3.53
N HIS A 41 -7.69 -8.08 3.43
CA HIS A 41 -7.82 -6.84 4.20
C HIS A 41 -9.08 -6.83 5.08
N PRO A 42 -9.02 -6.20 6.28
CA PRO A 42 -10.21 -5.89 7.06
C PRO A 42 -11.11 -4.88 6.35
N LEU A 43 -12.38 -4.80 6.77
CA LEU A 43 -13.43 -4.15 5.99
C LEU A 43 -13.53 -2.63 6.16
N LEU A 44 -12.90 -2.01 7.17
CA LEU A 44 -13.16 -0.60 7.51
C LEU A 44 -12.91 0.35 6.34
N TRP A 45 -11.76 0.22 5.67
CA TRP A 45 -11.45 1.07 4.52
C TRP A 45 -12.46 0.90 3.39
N HIS A 46 -12.72 -0.33 2.98
CA HIS A 46 -13.69 -0.63 1.91
C HIS A 46 -15.12 -0.23 2.29
N GLY A 47 -15.50 -0.36 3.58
CA GLY A 47 -16.80 0.09 4.08
C GLY A 47 -16.99 1.61 4.03
N LEU A 48 -15.94 2.37 4.35
CA LEU A 48 -15.94 3.82 4.20
C LEU A 48 -16.03 4.24 2.72
N LEU A 49 -15.29 3.58 1.84
CA LEU A 49 -15.39 3.80 0.40
C LEU A 49 -16.76 3.40 -0.15
N TRP A 50 -17.33 2.29 0.34
CA TRP A 50 -18.67 1.85 -0.05
C TRP A 50 -19.73 2.89 0.29
N LEU A 51 -19.63 3.49 1.47
CA LEU A 51 -20.53 4.58 1.86
C LEU A 51 -20.36 5.79 0.93
N LEU A 52 -19.14 6.21 0.63
CA LEU A 52 -18.89 7.31 -0.30
C LEU A 52 -19.41 7.01 -1.71
N ALA A 53 -19.23 5.79 -2.19
CA ALA A 53 -19.67 5.36 -3.51
C ALA A 53 -21.21 5.31 -3.67
N ARG A 54 -22.00 5.51 -2.60
CA ARG A 54 -23.46 5.71 -2.69
C ARG A 54 -23.83 7.14 -3.10
N PHE A 55 -22.87 8.07 -3.04
CA PHE A 55 -23.09 9.49 -3.36
C PHE A 55 -22.36 9.92 -4.65
N THR A 56 -21.34 9.20 -5.09
CA THR A 56 -20.55 9.54 -6.28
C THR A 56 -19.83 8.32 -6.84
N ASP A 57 -19.69 8.27 -8.17
CA ASP A 57 -18.88 7.27 -8.87
C ASP A 57 -17.43 7.74 -9.08
N ASP A 58 -17.12 8.98 -8.71
CA ASP A 58 -15.81 9.59 -8.93
C ASP A 58 -14.78 9.10 -7.91
N LEU A 59 -13.71 8.49 -8.40
CA LEU A 59 -12.58 7.98 -7.63
C LEU A 59 -11.87 9.08 -6.82
N VAL A 60 -11.99 10.35 -7.19
CA VAL A 60 -11.48 11.50 -6.43
C VAL A 60 -12.06 11.56 -5.01
N ALA A 61 -13.26 11.03 -4.76
CA ALA A 61 -13.84 10.94 -3.42
C ALA A 61 -12.98 10.06 -2.48
N MET A 62 -12.40 8.96 -2.98
CA MET A 62 -11.44 8.14 -2.24
C MET A 62 -10.19 8.95 -1.87
N GLN A 63 -9.63 9.70 -2.82
CA GLN A 63 -8.46 10.56 -2.57
C GLN A 63 -8.78 11.64 -1.53
N GLY A 64 -9.98 12.22 -1.57
CA GLY A 64 -10.46 13.20 -0.57
C GLY A 64 -10.54 12.61 0.85
N LEU A 65 -11.10 11.41 0.98
CA LEU A 65 -11.14 10.69 2.27
C LEU A 65 -9.72 10.36 2.76
N HIS A 66 -8.87 9.87 1.87
CA HIS A 66 -7.48 9.55 2.19
C HIS A 66 -6.72 10.79 2.68
N TRP A 67 -6.88 11.92 1.99
CA TRP A 67 -6.31 13.21 2.39
C TRP A 67 -6.68 13.61 3.82
N LEU A 68 -7.93 13.40 4.23
CA LEU A 68 -8.36 13.66 5.60
C LEU A 68 -7.57 12.83 6.63
N PHE A 69 -7.37 11.53 6.37
CA PHE A 69 -6.57 10.67 7.25
C PHE A 69 -5.10 11.12 7.31
N ALA A 70 -4.52 11.45 6.16
CA ALA A 70 -3.13 11.90 6.08
C ALA A 70 -2.90 13.24 6.81
N VAL A 71 -3.78 14.21 6.59
CA VAL A 71 -3.73 15.52 7.27
C VAL A 71 -3.94 15.37 8.78
N ALA A 72 -4.87 14.51 9.21
CA ALA A 72 -5.11 14.25 10.63
C ALA A 72 -3.87 13.59 11.29
N THR A 73 -3.17 12.67 10.59
CA THR A 73 -1.91 12.08 11.07
C THR A 73 -0.82 13.14 11.20
N ALA A 74 -0.67 13.98 10.18
CA ALA A 74 0.29 15.09 10.17
C ALA A 74 0.00 16.08 11.31
N ALA A 75 -1.26 16.51 11.48
CA ALA A 75 -1.67 17.40 12.55
C ALA A 75 -1.43 16.80 13.94
N THR A 76 -1.81 15.52 14.12
CA THR A 76 -1.56 14.81 15.39
C THR A 76 -0.07 14.80 15.72
N THR A 77 0.80 14.53 14.76
CA THR A 77 2.24 14.51 14.96
C THR A 77 2.79 15.92 15.21
N LEU A 78 2.39 16.92 14.42
CA LEU A 78 2.87 18.29 14.55
C LEU A 78 2.50 18.93 15.89
N PHE A 79 1.29 18.67 16.38
CA PHE A 79 0.78 19.37 17.57
C PHE A 79 0.93 18.56 18.87
N LEU A 80 0.94 17.23 18.82
CA LEU A 80 0.91 16.40 20.01
C LEU A 80 2.20 15.61 20.28
N ALA A 81 3.08 15.39 19.26
CA ALA A 81 4.30 14.63 19.50
C ALA A 81 5.27 15.36 20.43
N PRO A 82 5.91 14.67 21.40
CA PRO A 82 6.83 15.28 22.35
C PRO A 82 8.23 15.53 21.77
N PHE A 83 8.31 15.73 20.46
CA PHE A 83 9.54 15.94 19.72
C PHE A 83 9.78 17.42 19.46
N PRO A 84 11.04 17.89 19.26
CA PRO A 84 11.31 19.24 18.80
C PRO A 84 10.54 19.56 17.50
N PHE A 85 10.14 20.83 17.32
CA PHE A 85 9.31 21.20 16.17
C PHE A 85 9.97 20.85 14.82
N GLY A 86 11.28 21.09 14.66
CA GLY A 86 12.01 20.73 13.44
C GLY A 86 11.97 19.22 13.13
N VAL A 87 12.03 18.37 14.15
CA VAL A 87 11.90 16.90 14.02
C VAL A 87 10.49 16.54 13.59
N ARG A 88 9.45 17.13 14.20
CA ARG A 88 8.05 16.88 13.82
C ARG A 88 7.76 17.31 12.38
N ALA A 89 8.25 18.49 11.99
CA ALA A 89 8.10 19.01 10.64
C ALA A 89 8.82 18.12 9.60
N ALA A 90 10.08 17.76 9.88
CA ALA A 90 10.84 16.86 9.01
C ALA A 90 10.22 15.46 8.92
N TRP A 91 9.67 14.94 10.02
CA TRP A 91 8.94 13.68 10.02
C TRP A 91 7.70 13.75 9.12
N VAL A 92 6.85 14.77 9.30
CA VAL A 92 5.60 14.94 8.53
C VAL A 92 5.87 15.11 7.03
N LEU A 93 6.96 15.81 6.67
CA LEU A 93 7.34 16.02 5.27
C LEU A 93 8.21 14.91 4.70
N GLY A 94 8.61 13.92 5.50
CA GLY A 94 9.43 12.79 5.09
C GLY A 94 8.67 11.81 4.19
N TYR A 95 9.41 11.00 3.45
CA TYR A 95 8.89 10.09 2.43
C TYR A 95 7.72 9.21 2.93
N MET A 96 7.89 8.54 4.07
CA MET A 96 6.85 7.63 4.56
C MET A 96 5.55 8.37 4.91
N PRO A 97 5.53 9.41 5.78
CA PRO A 97 4.29 10.08 6.15
C PRO A 97 3.69 10.93 5.03
N PHE A 98 4.54 11.64 4.26
CA PHE A 98 4.07 12.59 3.26
C PHE A 98 3.71 11.91 1.94
N TYR A 99 4.63 11.08 1.39
CA TYR A 99 4.45 10.50 0.08
C TYR A 99 3.72 9.15 0.15
N GLU A 100 4.31 8.17 0.83
CA GLU A 100 3.79 6.80 0.82
C GLU A 100 2.42 6.65 1.50
N TYR A 101 2.22 7.34 2.64
CA TYR A 101 0.95 7.30 3.38
C TYR A 101 0.10 8.55 3.18
N GLY A 102 0.61 9.58 2.51
CA GLY A 102 -0.11 10.81 2.26
C GLY A 102 -0.65 10.93 0.85
N VAL A 103 0.09 10.47 -0.17
CA VAL A 103 -0.28 10.58 -1.58
C VAL A 103 -0.94 9.30 -2.09
N VAL A 104 -0.32 8.13 -1.88
CA VAL A 104 -0.86 6.84 -2.37
C VAL A 104 -2.06 6.42 -1.52
N SER A 105 -3.26 6.47 -2.12
CA SER A 105 -4.55 6.35 -1.40
C SER A 105 -4.89 4.92 -1.00
N ARG A 106 -4.37 4.49 0.15
CA ARG A 106 -4.49 3.12 0.65
C ARG A 106 -4.98 3.08 2.11
N ASN A 107 -5.47 1.91 2.51
CA ASN A 107 -5.92 1.58 3.86
C ASN A 107 -4.84 1.69 4.96
N TYR A 108 -3.60 1.99 4.59
CA TYR A 108 -2.50 2.21 5.54
C TYR A 108 -2.58 3.58 6.22
N ALA A 109 -3.14 4.60 5.56
CA ALA A 109 -3.33 5.94 6.16
C ALA A 109 -4.26 5.93 7.38
N PRO A 110 -5.49 5.34 7.34
CA PRO A 110 -6.30 5.20 8.54
C PRO A 110 -5.60 4.37 9.63
N THR A 111 -4.86 3.31 9.28
CA THR A 111 -4.08 2.53 10.26
C THR A 111 -3.04 3.42 10.96
N ALA A 112 -2.26 4.18 10.18
CA ALA A 112 -1.26 5.10 10.71
C ALA A 112 -1.89 6.16 11.62
N LEU A 113 -3.03 6.75 11.22
CA LEU A 113 -3.75 7.72 12.03
C LEU A 113 -4.20 7.13 13.37
N PHE A 114 -4.92 6.00 13.34
CA PHE A 114 -5.50 5.46 14.56
C PHE A 114 -4.44 4.99 15.55
N LEU A 115 -3.35 4.38 15.08
CA LEU A 115 -2.22 4.01 15.95
C LEU A 115 -1.49 5.25 16.48
N THR A 116 -1.31 6.30 15.69
CA THR A 116 -0.72 7.57 16.13
C THR A 116 -1.59 8.25 17.20
N LEU A 117 -2.92 8.29 16.98
CA LEU A 117 -3.86 8.82 17.96
C LEU A 117 -3.91 7.98 19.24
N ALA A 118 -3.84 6.65 19.15
CA ALA A 118 -3.80 5.78 20.32
C ALA A 118 -2.58 6.07 21.19
N VAL A 119 -1.43 6.30 20.57
CA VAL A 119 -0.18 6.72 21.25
C VAL A 119 -0.31 8.12 21.83
N ALA A 120 -0.78 9.09 21.05
CA ALA A 120 -0.95 10.47 21.49
C ALA A 120 -1.92 10.60 22.68
N TRP A 121 -2.95 9.76 22.70
CA TRP A 121 -4.01 9.75 23.71
C TRP A 121 -3.90 8.57 24.70
N GLU A 122 -2.69 8.11 25.02
CA GLU A 122 -2.43 6.98 25.93
C GLU A 122 -3.15 7.08 27.29
N LYS A 123 -3.36 8.33 27.78
CA LYS A 123 -4.06 8.62 29.06
C LYS A 123 -5.57 8.82 28.90
N LYS A 124 -6.07 8.89 27.67
CA LYS A 124 -7.50 9.09 27.40
C LYS A 124 -8.22 7.75 27.34
N ARG A 125 -9.54 7.73 27.61
CA ARG A 125 -10.36 6.52 27.50
C ARG A 125 -10.58 6.04 26.06
N ALA A 126 -10.13 6.80 25.06
CA ALA A 126 -10.36 6.54 23.66
C ALA A 126 -9.35 5.56 23.02
N TRP A 127 -8.15 5.37 23.59
CA TRP A 127 -7.11 4.58 22.95
C TRP A 127 -7.51 3.13 22.59
N PRO A 128 -8.37 2.40 23.37
CA PRO A 128 -8.74 1.05 22.96
C PRO A 128 -9.61 1.02 21.70
N TRP A 129 -10.50 2.00 21.56
CA TRP A 129 -11.32 2.16 20.35
C TRP A 129 -10.47 2.49 19.14
N LEU A 130 -9.42 3.31 19.31
CA LEU A 130 -8.47 3.63 18.26
C LEU A 130 -7.67 2.41 17.83
N LEU A 131 -7.27 1.55 18.77
CA LEU A 131 -6.65 0.26 18.45
C LEU A 131 -7.61 -0.67 17.70
N ALA A 132 -8.88 -0.74 18.10
CA ALA A 132 -9.90 -1.50 17.38
C ALA A 132 -10.06 -0.99 15.94
N LEU A 133 -10.19 0.32 15.73
CA LEU A 133 -10.27 0.92 14.39
C LEU A 133 -9.02 0.65 13.57
N ALA A 134 -7.82 0.70 14.18
CA ALA A 134 -6.58 0.37 13.49
C ALA A 134 -6.54 -1.10 13.04
N ALA A 135 -6.98 -2.03 13.89
CA ALA A 135 -7.06 -3.46 13.53
C ALA A 135 -8.00 -3.67 12.33
N HIS A 136 -9.14 -2.97 12.28
CA HIS A 136 -10.09 -3.05 11.17
C HIS A 136 -9.68 -2.27 9.92
N SER A 137 -8.58 -1.52 9.93
CA SER A 137 -8.11 -0.72 8.78
C SER A 137 -7.22 -1.53 7.83
N SER A 138 -6.24 -2.28 8.35
CA SER A 138 -5.31 -3.05 7.51
C SER A 138 -4.69 -4.24 8.24
N PRO A 139 -4.06 -5.19 7.52
CA PRO A 139 -3.28 -6.27 8.14
C PRO A 139 -2.17 -5.76 9.07
N MET A 140 -1.57 -4.60 8.76
CA MET A 140 -0.56 -3.98 9.63
C MET A 140 -1.15 -3.57 10.98
N GLY A 141 -2.40 -3.10 10.99
CA GLY A 141 -3.14 -2.85 12.23
C GLY A 141 -3.36 -4.14 13.03
N VAL A 142 -3.78 -5.22 12.37
CA VAL A 142 -3.94 -6.53 13.03
C VAL A 142 -2.64 -6.99 13.69
N LEU A 143 -1.51 -6.86 13.00
CA LEU A 143 -0.19 -7.28 13.51
C LEU A 143 0.30 -6.43 14.68
N LEU A 144 0.06 -5.12 14.64
CA LEU A 144 0.67 -4.16 15.57
C LEU A 144 -0.20 -3.83 16.78
N VAL A 145 -1.50 -4.11 16.74
CA VAL A 145 -2.40 -3.86 17.87
C VAL A 145 -2.01 -4.64 19.13
N PRO A 146 -1.70 -5.96 19.11
CA PRO A 146 -1.38 -6.67 20.34
C PRO A 146 -0.16 -6.13 21.10
N PRO A 147 1.01 -5.89 20.50
CA PRO A 147 2.15 -5.33 21.21
C PRO A 147 1.92 -3.89 21.66
N LEU A 148 1.20 -3.07 20.86
CA LEU A 148 0.89 -1.70 21.24
C LEU A 148 -0.13 -1.65 22.38
N TRP A 149 -1.15 -2.49 22.34
CA TRP A 149 -2.09 -2.67 23.46
C TRP A 149 -1.35 -3.00 24.75
N TRP A 150 -0.45 -4.00 24.69
CA TRP A 150 0.36 -4.35 25.85
C TRP A 150 1.16 -3.16 26.39
N ALA A 151 1.78 -2.36 25.52
CA ALA A 151 2.51 -1.16 25.92
C ALA A 151 1.59 -0.12 26.60
N LEU A 152 0.45 0.19 25.97
CA LEU A 152 -0.47 1.24 26.42
C LEU A 152 -1.18 0.89 27.72
N GLU A 153 -1.56 -0.37 27.93
CA GLU A 153 -2.21 -0.83 29.15
C GLU A 153 -1.32 -0.67 30.41
N GLY A 154 0.01 -0.62 30.23
CA GLY A 154 0.96 -0.35 31.31
C GLY A 154 1.15 1.11 31.68
N ARG A 155 0.57 2.06 30.92
CA ARG A 155 0.83 3.49 31.08
C ARG A 155 -0.34 4.30 31.65
N GLY A 156 -1.54 3.77 31.57
CA GLY A 156 -2.75 4.45 32.03
C GLY A 156 -3.55 3.60 33.02
N ARG A 157 -4.84 3.88 33.11
CA ARG A 157 -5.78 3.02 33.85
C ARG A 157 -5.91 1.69 33.07
N PRO A 158 -5.68 0.54 33.73
CA PRO A 158 -5.88 -0.74 33.09
C PRO A 158 -7.34 -0.88 32.64
N LEU A 159 -7.55 -1.53 31.49
CA LEU A 159 -8.89 -1.82 31.02
C LEU A 159 -9.58 -2.78 31.97
N PRO A 160 -10.88 -2.58 32.25
CA PRO A 160 -11.68 -3.60 32.89
C PRO A 160 -11.70 -4.87 32.03
N TRP A 161 -11.98 -6.01 32.62
CA TRP A 161 -11.97 -7.29 31.89
C TRP A 161 -12.92 -7.28 30.68
N THR A 162 -14.07 -6.61 30.79
CA THR A 162 -15.03 -6.44 29.70
C THR A 162 -14.43 -5.64 28.55
N GLY A 163 -13.66 -4.59 28.82
CA GLY A 163 -12.95 -3.80 27.81
C GLY A 163 -11.83 -4.59 27.13
N ARG A 164 -11.10 -5.41 27.87
CA ARG A 164 -10.08 -6.34 27.33
C ARG A 164 -10.73 -7.37 26.41
N PHE A 165 -11.83 -7.97 26.86
CA PHE A 165 -12.58 -8.93 26.05
C PHE A 165 -13.10 -8.29 24.77
N ALA A 166 -13.71 -7.10 24.86
CA ALA A 166 -14.24 -6.38 23.70
C ALA A 166 -13.14 -6.05 22.66
N LEU A 167 -11.97 -5.56 23.12
CA LEU A 167 -10.85 -5.28 22.25
C LEU A 167 -10.27 -6.56 21.62
N ALA A 168 -10.13 -7.64 22.40
CA ALA A 168 -9.66 -8.93 21.89
C ALA A 168 -10.63 -9.51 20.86
N ALA A 169 -11.93 -9.49 21.12
CA ALA A 169 -12.96 -9.96 20.19
C ALA A 169 -12.97 -9.12 18.89
N SER A 170 -12.86 -7.80 19.01
CA SER A 170 -12.73 -6.90 17.85
C SER A 170 -11.48 -7.21 17.03
N TRP A 171 -10.34 -7.41 17.68
CA TRP A 171 -9.10 -7.79 17.01
C TRP A 171 -9.18 -9.15 16.32
N LEU A 172 -9.76 -10.17 16.98
CA LEU A 172 -9.97 -11.50 16.38
C LEU A 172 -10.88 -11.42 15.15
N LEU A 173 -11.93 -10.60 15.20
CA LEU A 173 -12.81 -10.36 14.05
C LEU A 173 -12.06 -9.72 12.89
N ALA A 174 -11.19 -8.73 13.16
CA ALA A 174 -10.35 -8.11 12.14
C ALA A 174 -9.34 -9.10 11.55
N ALA A 175 -8.72 -9.94 12.38
CA ALA A 175 -7.82 -11.01 11.94
C ALA A 175 -8.55 -12.05 11.07
N PHE A 176 -9.77 -12.44 11.46
CA PHE A 176 -10.63 -13.33 10.65
C PHE A 176 -10.97 -12.72 9.30
N ALA A 177 -11.22 -11.40 9.23
CA ALA A 177 -11.50 -10.71 7.98
C ALA A 177 -10.31 -10.74 6.99
N CYS A 178 -9.06 -10.85 7.51
CA CYS A 178 -7.88 -11.04 6.68
C CYS A 178 -7.70 -12.50 6.18
N TRP A 179 -8.49 -13.45 6.67
CA TRP A 179 -8.34 -14.85 6.32
C TRP A 179 -8.94 -15.09 4.92
N PRO A 180 -8.12 -15.51 3.94
CA PRO A 180 -8.57 -15.67 2.57
C PRO A 180 -9.51 -16.88 2.42
N PRO A 181 -10.38 -16.91 1.38
CA PRO A 181 -11.15 -18.09 1.02
C PRO A 181 -10.22 -19.22 0.52
N ALA A 182 -10.74 -20.46 0.49
CA ALA A 182 -9.94 -21.64 0.14
C ALA A 182 -9.41 -21.63 -1.31
N ASP A 183 -10.11 -20.94 -2.20
CA ASP A 183 -9.77 -20.79 -3.62
C ASP A 183 -8.96 -19.52 -3.92
N TYR A 184 -8.40 -18.86 -2.91
CA TYR A 184 -7.55 -17.68 -3.10
C TYR A 184 -6.22 -18.06 -3.76
N ALA A 185 -5.92 -17.45 -4.91
CA ALA A 185 -4.76 -17.78 -5.74
C ALA A 185 -3.39 -17.54 -5.04
N HIS A 186 -3.34 -16.56 -4.13
CA HIS A 186 -2.11 -16.20 -3.41
C HIS A 186 -2.07 -16.77 -1.97
N ALA A 187 -2.90 -17.77 -1.66
CA ALA A 187 -2.90 -18.47 -0.37
C ALA A 187 -1.60 -19.28 -0.17
N ARG A 188 -0.46 -18.62 -0.28
CA ARG A 188 0.83 -19.27 0.02
C ARG A 188 0.86 -19.65 1.49
N GLY A 189 1.33 -20.87 1.76
CA GLY A 189 1.62 -21.32 3.12
C GLY A 189 2.64 -20.42 3.83
N VAL A 190 2.84 -20.66 5.11
CA VAL A 190 3.90 -20.02 5.88
C VAL A 190 5.23 -20.67 5.49
N PHE A 191 6.19 -19.86 5.06
CA PHE A 191 7.55 -20.34 4.75
C PHE A 191 8.37 -20.39 6.05
N LEU A 192 8.80 -21.59 6.44
CA LEU A 192 9.59 -21.82 7.65
C LEU A 192 11.05 -22.18 7.37
N GLY A 193 11.44 -22.26 6.10
CA GLY A 193 12.82 -22.56 5.70
C GLY A 193 13.74 -21.33 5.81
N TRP A 194 15.03 -21.55 5.52
CA TRP A 194 16.01 -20.48 5.35
C TRP A 194 16.18 -20.11 3.87
N ASP A 195 16.03 -18.82 3.57
CA ASP A 195 16.30 -18.26 2.24
C ASP A 195 17.02 -16.90 2.40
N PRO A 196 18.30 -16.79 2.02
CA PRO A 196 19.08 -15.56 2.17
C PRO A 196 18.51 -14.39 1.35
N ARG A 197 17.84 -14.66 0.23
CA ARG A 197 17.20 -13.61 -0.57
C ARG A 197 15.98 -13.03 0.15
N ARG A 198 15.15 -13.89 0.75
CA ARG A 198 14.03 -13.42 1.60
C ARG A 198 14.53 -12.65 2.81
N ALA A 199 15.57 -13.15 3.48
CA ALA A 199 16.17 -12.47 4.62
C ALA A 199 16.68 -11.08 4.22
N TYR A 200 17.40 -10.99 3.11
CA TYR A 200 17.85 -9.68 2.58
C TYR A 200 16.67 -8.82 2.15
N TYR A 201 15.64 -9.35 1.52
CA TYR A 201 14.46 -8.56 1.11
C TYR A 201 13.80 -7.86 2.30
N VAL A 202 13.63 -8.56 3.42
CA VAL A 202 13.05 -7.98 4.63
C VAL A 202 14.01 -6.98 5.29
N LEU A 203 15.30 -7.31 5.36
CA LEU A 203 16.34 -6.41 5.86
C LEU A 203 16.43 -5.13 5.03
N ARG A 204 16.41 -5.26 3.71
CA ARG A 204 16.29 -4.15 2.75
C ARG A 204 15.06 -3.30 3.02
N GLY A 205 13.91 -3.95 3.22
CA GLY A 205 12.65 -3.28 3.55
C GLY A 205 12.74 -2.47 4.84
N TYR A 206 13.34 -3.06 5.89
CA TYR A 206 13.61 -2.33 7.14
C TYR A 206 14.49 -1.11 6.90
N ALA A 207 15.64 -1.29 6.26
CA ALA A 207 16.59 -0.20 6.03
C ALA A 207 15.99 0.91 5.14
N SER A 208 15.22 0.53 4.11
CA SER A 208 14.52 1.47 3.23
C SER A 208 13.43 2.27 3.95
N ALA A 209 12.83 1.72 5.01
CA ALA A 209 11.87 2.46 5.83
C ALA A 209 12.51 3.65 6.56
N PHE A 210 13.79 3.52 6.94
CA PHE A 210 14.56 4.58 7.60
C PHE A 210 15.34 5.46 6.62
N LEU A 211 15.81 4.90 5.52
CA LEU A 211 16.53 5.61 4.46
C LEU A 211 15.80 5.47 3.11
N PRO A 212 14.61 6.08 2.98
CA PRO A 212 13.75 5.91 1.81
C PRO A 212 14.17 6.80 0.64
N LEU A 213 15.38 6.59 0.12
CA LEU A 213 15.86 7.31 -1.05
C LEU A 213 15.55 6.48 -2.30
N PRO A 214 14.56 6.88 -3.12
CA PRO A 214 14.24 6.18 -4.36
C PRO A 214 15.35 6.38 -5.39
N ARG A 215 15.52 5.41 -6.29
CA ARG A 215 16.42 5.56 -7.44
C ARG A 215 15.86 6.68 -8.35
N PRO A 216 16.68 7.66 -8.73
CA PRO A 216 16.25 8.69 -9.67
C PRO A 216 15.86 8.06 -11.03
N GLY A 217 14.64 8.36 -11.50
CA GLY A 217 14.13 7.84 -12.76
C GLY A 217 12.61 7.76 -12.77
N VAL A 218 12.04 7.35 -13.90
CA VAL A 218 10.59 7.23 -14.08
C VAL A 218 10.02 6.22 -13.10
N HIS A 219 10.59 5.02 -13.03
CA HIS A 219 10.11 3.90 -12.21
C HIS A 219 10.74 3.89 -10.81
N PHE A 220 10.73 5.05 -10.15
CA PHE A 220 11.38 5.23 -8.84
C PHE A 220 10.68 4.47 -7.69
N TRP A 221 9.38 4.23 -7.84
CA TRP A 221 8.56 3.69 -6.76
C TRP A 221 8.87 2.22 -6.48
N ASN A 222 9.01 1.86 -5.21
CA ASN A 222 9.47 0.55 -4.74
C ASN A 222 10.91 0.15 -5.16
N ASP A 223 11.70 1.08 -5.73
CA ASP A 223 13.10 0.86 -6.07
C ASP A 223 14.06 1.73 -5.22
N PRO A 224 14.35 1.34 -3.97
CA PRO A 224 15.27 2.08 -3.12
C PRO A 224 16.72 1.99 -3.63
N TRP A 225 17.31 3.14 -3.92
CA TRP A 225 18.62 3.26 -4.55
C TRP A 225 19.75 2.65 -3.72
N LEU A 226 19.73 2.87 -2.39
CA LEU A 226 20.80 2.42 -1.49
C LEU A 226 20.81 0.90 -1.26
N PHE A 227 19.73 0.21 -1.61
CA PHE A 227 19.50 -1.18 -1.28
C PHE A 227 19.07 -1.98 -2.52
N PRO A 228 19.97 -2.18 -3.52
CA PRO A 228 19.66 -2.95 -4.73
C PRO A 228 19.34 -4.40 -4.39
N PHE A 229 18.43 -5.03 -5.16
CA PHE A 229 18.01 -6.41 -4.95
C PHE A 229 18.47 -7.30 -6.12
N PRO A 230 18.98 -8.53 -5.88
CA PRO A 230 19.44 -9.42 -6.93
C PRO A 230 18.25 -10.14 -7.60
N TRP A 231 17.56 -9.46 -8.52
CA TRP A 231 16.41 -10.00 -9.24
C TRP A 231 16.78 -11.19 -10.15
N ASP A 232 17.96 -11.14 -10.76
CA ASP A 232 18.55 -12.17 -11.62
C ASP A 232 19.17 -13.37 -10.87
N ARG A 233 19.04 -13.39 -9.54
CA ARG A 233 19.66 -14.38 -8.63
C ARG A 233 21.19 -14.28 -8.49
N VAL A 234 21.84 -13.30 -9.09
CA VAL A 234 23.28 -13.07 -8.96
C VAL A 234 23.56 -12.05 -7.86
N TRP A 235 24.42 -12.41 -6.91
CA TRP A 235 24.89 -11.50 -5.86
C TRP A 235 26.05 -10.67 -6.40
N THR A 236 25.82 -9.40 -6.62
CA THR A 236 26.83 -8.44 -7.06
C THR A 236 27.50 -7.75 -5.88
N VAL A 237 28.66 -7.10 -6.12
CA VAL A 237 29.32 -6.26 -5.11
C VAL A 237 28.37 -5.17 -4.59
N THR A 238 27.59 -4.55 -5.46
CA THR A 238 26.60 -3.52 -5.07
C THR A 238 25.52 -4.09 -4.16
N THR A 239 25.05 -5.32 -4.42
CA THR A 239 24.08 -6.00 -3.55
C THR A 239 24.68 -6.31 -2.18
N LEU A 240 25.95 -6.80 -2.14
CA LEU A 240 26.63 -7.09 -0.87
C LEU A 240 26.89 -5.82 -0.06
N LEU A 241 27.24 -4.71 -0.70
CA LEU A 241 27.33 -3.40 -0.04
C LEU A 241 25.97 -2.95 0.49
N GLY A 242 24.89 -3.18 -0.26
CA GLY A 242 23.52 -2.93 0.19
C GLY A 242 23.15 -3.76 1.42
N VAL A 243 23.54 -5.04 1.47
CA VAL A 243 23.37 -5.91 2.67
C VAL A 243 24.12 -5.32 3.87
N ALA A 244 25.39 -4.99 3.69
CA ALA A 244 26.23 -4.43 4.75
C ALA A 244 25.64 -3.11 5.30
N LEU A 245 25.24 -2.21 4.41
CA LEU A 245 24.60 -0.96 4.78
C LEU A 245 23.27 -1.21 5.52
N ALA A 246 22.45 -2.14 5.05
CA ALA A 246 21.17 -2.46 5.69
C ALA A 246 21.38 -3.04 7.10
N LEU A 247 22.40 -3.86 7.31
CA LEU A 247 22.79 -4.34 8.64
C LEU A 247 23.25 -3.19 9.54
N VAL A 248 24.06 -2.27 9.02
CA VAL A 248 24.49 -1.07 9.77
C VAL A 248 23.27 -0.24 10.19
N VAL A 249 22.32 0.02 9.28
CA VAL A 249 21.07 0.74 9.60
C VAL A 249 20.30 0.01 10.68
N LEU A 250 20.12 -1.32 10.57
CA LEU A 250 19.42 -2.11 11.59
C LEU A 250 20.10 -1.99 12.96
N LEU A 251 21.41 -2.15 13.00
CA LEU A 251 22.18 -2.12 14.27
C LEU A 251 22.15 -0.73 14.91
N LEU A 252 22.43 0.32 14.14
CA LEU A 252 22.47 1.69 14.65
C LEU A 252 21.09 2.18 15.11
N THR A 253 20.05 1.95 14.32
CA THR A 253 18.69 2.37 14.71
C THR A 253 18.18 1.56 15.90
N SER A 254 18.42 0.25 15.94
CA SER A 254 18.04 -0.60 17.07
C SER A 254 18.78 -0.21 18.35
N PHE A 255 20.10 0.00 18.27
CA PHE A 255 20.90 0.45 19.42
C PHE A 255 20.40 1.80 19.96
N TRP A 256 20.25 2.78 19.06
CA TRP A 256 19.78 4.14 19.43
C TRP A 256 18.38 4.11 20.07
N LEU A 257 17.46 3.32 19.54
CA LEU A 257 16.11 3.19 20.08
C LEU A 257 16.12 2.43 21.43
N LEU A 258 16.79 1.29 21.51
CA LEU A 258 16.83 0.48 22.75
C LEU A 258 17.49 1.23 23.88
N GLU A 259 18.54 2.03 23.64
CA GLU A 259 19.13 2.91 24.67
C GLU A 259 18.07 3.83 25.28
N ARG A 260 17.21 4.43 24.46
CA ARG A 260 16.15 5.35 24.92
C ARG A 260 14.98 4.63 25.58
N LEU A 261 14.68 3.42 25.14
CA LEU A 261 13.61 2.60 25.69
C LEU A 261 14.03 1.81 26.94
N SER A 262 15.35 1.68 27.19
CA SER A 262 15.91 0.78 28.22
C SER A 262 15.38 1.05 29.63
N ARG A 263 15.09 2.30 29.95
CA ARG A 263 14.52 2.71 31.25
C ARG A 263 13.05 2.31 31.42
N GLN A 264 12.37 1.88 30.37
CA GLN A 264 10.95 1.50 30.33
C GLN A 264 10.82 0.09 29.75
N ARG A 265 11.23 -0.93 30.52
CA ARG A 265 11.32 -2.33 30.07
C ARG A 265 10.09 -2.82 29.28
N ARG A 266 8.89 -2.47 29.73
CA ARG A 266 7.65 -2.88 29.04
C ARG A 266 7.55 -2.28 27.64
N ILE A 267 7.90 -1.02 27.46
CA ILE A 267 7.92 -0.32 26.18
C ILE A 267 8.99 -0.92 25.27
N ALA A 268 10.20 -1.17 25.79
CA ALA A 268 11.27 -1.80 25.04
C ALA A 268 10.89 -3.20 24.54
N LEU A 269 10.29 -4.02 25.39
CA LEU A 269 9.84 -5.37 25.00
C LEU A 269 8.69 -5.32 23.99
N ALA A 270 7.74 -4.40 24.13
CA ALA A 270 6.65 -4.23 23.17
C ALA A 270 7.16 -3.72 21.81
N TYR A 271 8.16 -2.83 21.80
CA TYR A 271 8.87 -2.44 20.59
C TYR A 271 9.52 -3.64 19.90
N LEU A 272 10.31 -4.43 20.63
CA LEU A 272 10.95 -5.62 20.08
C LEU A 272 9.94 -6.64 19.56
N ALA A 273 8.81 -6.84 20.28
CA ALA A 273 7.72 -7.69 19.83
C ALA A 273 7.09 -7.18 18.52
N SER A 274 6.88 -5.86 18.40
CA SER A 274 6.37 -5.25 17.15
C SER A 274 7.31 -5.47 15.97
N GLN A 275 8.62 -5.25 16.18
CA GLN A 275 9.64 -5.49 15.16
C GLN A 275 9.69 -6.99 14.77
N ALA A 276 9.71 -7.89 15.76
CA ALA A 276 9.75 -9.34 15.51
C ALA A 276 8.52 -9.83 14.72
N VAL A 277 7.33 -9.31 15.05
CA VAL A 277 6.10 -9.65 14.32
C VAL A 277 6.18 -9.18 12.86
N LEU A 278 6.65 -7.96 12.60
CA LEU A 278 6.82 -7.45 11.23
C LEU A 278 7.89 -8.25 10.46
N PHE A 279 9.08 -8.48 11.05
CA PHE A 279 10.12 -9.29 10.43
C PHE A 279 9.63 -10.70 10.11
N GLY A 280 8.98 -11.36 11.07
CA GLY A 280 8.42 -12.69 10.90
C GLY A 280 7.35 -12.74 9.82
N PHE A 281 6.44 -11.80 9.79
CA PHE A 281 5.38 -11.72 8.78
C PHE A 281 5.94 -11.51 7.38
N PHE A 282 6.85 -10.54 7.20
CA PHE A 282 7.42 -10.26 5.88
C PHE A 282 8.33 -11.39 5.39
N TYR A 283 9.02 -12.08 6.29
CA TYR A 283 9.85 -13.22 5.92
C TYR A 283 9.01 -14.45 5.58
N ALA A 284 8.08 -14.81 6.44
CA ALA A 284 7.41 -16.11 6.39
C ALA A 284 6.15 -16.11 5.53
N LYS A 285 5.41 -15.00 5.49
CA LYS A 285 4.08 -14.96 4.86
C LYS A 285 4.02 -14.08 3.61
N PHE A 286 4.47 -12.84 3.70
CA PHE A 286 4.27 -11.86 2.64
C PHE A 286 5.45 -10.90 2.57
N PRO A 287 6.23 -10.88 1.49
CA PRO A 287 7.47 -10.08 1.44
C PRO A 287 7.22 -8.57 1.57
N GLY A 288 6.03 -8.11 1.20
CA GLY A 288 5.69 -6.69 1.29
C GLY A 288 6.25 -5.83 0.16
N ALA A 289 6.02 -4.55 0.26
CA ALA A 289 6.57 -3.48 -0.56
C ALA A 289 6.84 -2.27 0.34
N MET A 290 7.33 -1.14 -0.18
CA MET A 290 7.72 0.04 0.59
C MET A 290 6.60 0.51 1.55
N ARG A 291 5.35 0.53 1.08
CA ARG A 291 4.16 0.88 1.88
C ARG A 291 3.92 -0.01 3.11
N HIS A 292 4.37 -1.26 3.06
CA HIS A 292 4.29 -2.19 4.18
C HIS A 292 5.48 -2.02 5.12
N HIS A 293 6.68 -1.92 4.55
CA HIS A 293 7.93 -1.80 5.28
C HIS A 293 8.01 -0.47 6.06
N GLY A 294 7.36 0.60 5.59
CA GLY A 294 7.30 1.87 6.29
C GLY A 294 6.75 1.79 7.71
N PHE A 295 6.02 0.71 8.05
CA PHE A 295 5.57 0.46 9.42
C PHE A 295 6.72 0.18 10.40
N PHE A 296 7.89 -0.27 9.95
CA PHE A 296 9.09 -0.33 10.80
C PHE A 296 9.46 1.06 11.34
N PHE A 297 9.42 2.08 10.49
CA PHE A 297 9.68 3.47 10.85
C PHE A 297 8.57 4.06 11.74
N LEU A 298 7.29 3.80 11.42
CA LEU A 298 6.17 4.27 12.24
C LEU A 298 6.22 3.66 13.64
N VAL A 299 6.46 2.34 13.76
CA VAL A 299 6.65 1.64 15.05
C VAL A 299 7.75 2.29 15.88
N ALA A 300 8.91 2.53 15.27
CA ALA A 300 10.01 3.23 15.95
C ALA A 300 9.56 4.60 16.48
N THR A 301 8.84 5.36 15.68
CA THR A 301 8.30 6.68 16.06
C THR A 301 7.32 6.57 17.23
N TRP A 302 6.36 5.65 17.19
CA TRP A 302 5.34 5.50 18.24
C TRP A 302 5.95 5.08 19.57
N PHE A 303 6.88 4.14 19.59
CA PHE A 303 7.53 3.71 20.82
C PHE A 303 8.48 4.78 21.38
N LEU A 304 9.17 5.53 20.52
CA LEU A 304 9.95 6.68 20.95
C LEU A 304 9.04 7.78 21.55
N TRP A 305 7.89 8.03 20.93
CA TRP A 305 6.88 8.94 21.47
C TRP A 305 6.43 8.51 22.87
N LEU A 306 6.06 7.25 23.04
CA LEU A 306 5.66 6.72 24.35
C LEU A 306 6.79 6.87 25.39
N ALA A 307 8.03 6.62 25.04
CA ALA A 307 9.16 6.76 25.94
C ALA A 307 9.41 8.20 26.39
N MET A 308 9.16 9.18 25.51
CA MET A 308 9.37 10.60 25.78
C MET A 308 8.20 11.29 26.48
N GLN A 309 7.02 10.68 26.53
CA GLN A 309 5.89 11.23 27.27
C GLN A 309 6.17 11.24 28.78
N GLY A 310 6.32 12.43 29.35
CA GLY A 310 6.58 12.63 30.78
C GLY A 310 8.06 12.72 31.17
N ALA A 311 9.00 12.62 30.22
CA ALA A 311 10.43 12.85 30.52
C ALA A 311 10.81 14.32 30.30
N VAL A 312 11.39 14.93 31.34
CA VAL A 312 12.11 16.21 31.24
C VAL A 312 13.53 15.87 30.78
N ALA A 313 13.73 15.55 29.52
CA ALA A 313 15.05 15.27 28.98
C ALA A 313 15.54 16.45 28.13
N ASP A 314 16.86 16.63 28.07
CA ASP A 314 17.51 17.56 27.17
C ASP A 314 17.11 17.25 25.71
N ARG A 315 16.15 18.04 25.20
CA ARG A 315 15.37 17.70 24.01
C ARG A 315 16.17 17.83 22.71
N HIS A 316 17.34 18.47 22.71
CA HIS A 316 18.10 18.77 21.49
C HIS A 316 19.22 17.76 21.20
N ALA A 317 20.06 17.42 22.15
CA ALA A 317 21.19 16.49 21.94
C ALA A 317 20.72 15.06 21.61
N ALA A 318 19.52 14.69 22.06
CA ALA A 318 18.95 13.36 21.84
C ALA A 318 18.61 13.04 20.37
N TRP A 319 18.52 14.03 19.47
CA TRP A 319 18.01 13.87 18.11
C TRP A 319 19.11 13.87 17.02
N THR A 320 20.35 14.21 17.36
CA THR A 320 21.45 14.24 16.39
C THR A 320 21.55 12.97 15.54
N PRO A 321 21.42 11.75 16.08
CA PRO A 321 21.45 10.52 15.27
C PRO A 321 20.25 10.33 14.34
N ALA A 322 19.11 10.98 14.62
CA ALA A 322 17.94 10.92 13.74
C ALA A 322 18.00 11.91 12.57
N VAL A 323 18.87 12.91 12.64
CA VAL A 323 18.99 13.96 11.59
C VAL A 323 19.28 13.37 10.21
N PRO A 324 20.23 12.44 10.02
CA PRO A 324 20.47 11.84 8.71
C PRO A 324 19.25 11.09 8.17
N VAL A 325 18.54 10.35 9.01
CA VAL A 325 17.32 9.61 8.66
C VAL A 325 16.23 10.57 8.17
N LEU A 326 16.01 11.66 8.91
CA LEU A 326 15.02 12.68 8.54
C LEU A 326 15.43 13.43 7.27
N ALA A 327 16.72 13.76 7.09
CA ALA A 327 17.21 14.43 5.90
C ALA A 327 17.04 13.54 4.63
N VAL A 328 17.37 12.25 4.73
CA VAL A 328 17.14 11.28 3.63
C VAL A 328 15.65 11.12 3.37
N GLY A 329 14.82 11.08 4.42
CA GLY A 329 13.37 11.05 4.27
C GLY A 329 12.81 12.26 3.51
N LEU A 330 13.30 13.47 3.81
CA LEU A 330 12.93 14.70 3.09
C LEU A 330 13.40 14.67 1.63
N ALA A 331 14.64 14.24 1.37
CA ALA A 331 15.17 14.10 0.02
C ALA A 331 14.36 13.08 -0.79
N GLY A 332 14.03 11.94 -0.20
CA GLY A 332 13.19 10.91 -0.85
C GLY A 332 11.79 11.44 -1.18
N SER A 333 11.18 12.18 -0.25
CA SER A 333 9.87 12.81 -0.44
C SER A 333 9.89 13.83 -1.59
N LEU A 334 10.96 14.63 -1.67
CA LEU A 334 11.12 15.61 -2.74
C LEU A 334 11.29 14.93 -4.11
N VAL A 335 12.14 13.92 -4.20
CA VAL A 335 12.36 13.16 -5.45
C VAL A 335 11.05 12.54 -5.91
N ALA A 336 10.36 11.81 -5.03
CA ALA A 336 9.10 11.16 -5.35
C ALA A 336 8.02 12.17 -5.78
N GLY A 337 7.85 13.24 -5.00
CA GLY A 337 6.87 14.28 -5.30
C GLY A 337 7.13 15.01 -6.62
N VAL A 338 8.40 15.29 -6.97
CA VAL A 338 8.75 15.93 -8.26
C VAL A 338 8.49 15.01 -9.44
N VAL A 339 8.79 13.71 -9.32
CA VAL A 339 8.54 12.75 -10.40
C VAL A 339 7.05 12.53 -10.61
N ASP A 340 6.29 12.29 -9.54
CA ASP A 340 4.83 12.10 -9.58
C ASP A 340 4.07 13.37 -10.03
N TRP A 341 4.63 14.56 -9.77
CA TRP A 341 4.09 15.80 -10.31
C TRP A 341 4.26 15.93 -11.82
N ARG A 342 5.37 15.41 -12.37
CA ARG A 342 5.75 15.55 -13.79
C ARG A 342 5.25 14.43 -14.69
N LEU A 343 5.11 13.23 -14.15
CA LEU A 343 4.75 12.02 -14.88
C LEU A 343 3.48 11.42 -14.30
N PRO A 344 2.61 10.80 -15.10
CA PRO A 344 1.47 10.06 -14.57
C PRO A 344 1.98 8.90 -13.70
N PHE A 345 1.34 8.67 -12.57
CA PHE A 345 1.66 7.51 -11.75
C PHE A 345 1.22 6.20 -12.44
N SER A 346 0.05 6.26 -13.11
CA SER A 346 -0.52 5.23 -13.99
C SER A 346 -1.03 5.88 -15.27
N THR A 347 -1.18 5.15 -16.37
CA THR A 347 -1.82 5.65 -17.58
C THR A 347 -3.33 5.35 -17.64
N GLY A 348 -3.93 4.83 -16.55
CA GLY A 348 -5.33 4.40 -16.52
C GLY A 348 -6.33 5.47 -16.92
N LYS A 349 -6.15 6.69 -16.42
CA LYS A 349 -7.01 7.85 -16.75
C LYS A 349 -6.90 8.25 -18.22
N ALA A 350 -5.69 8.35 -18.75
CA ALA A 350 -5.45 8.68 -20.14
C ALA A 350 -5.98 7.56 -21.07
N MET A 351 -5.85 6.29 -20.65
CA MET A 351 -6.40 5.16 -21.39
C MET A 351 -7.94 5.21 -21.42
N ALA A 352 -8.60 5.51 -20.30
CA ALA A 352 -10.05 5.68 -20.27
C ALA A 352 -10.53 6.81 -21.22
N GLN A 353 -9.77 7.90 -21.33
CA GLN A 353 -10.05 8.97 -22.28
C GLN A 353 -9.90 8.49 -23.73
N ALA A 354 -8.84 7.71 -24.02
CA ALA A 354 -8.63 7.14 -25.35
C ALA A 354 -9.74 6.15 -25.75
N VAL A 355 -10.20 5.33 -24.81
CA VAL A 355 -11.33 4.40 -24.99
C VAL A 355 -12.59 5.18 -25.36
N ARG A 356 -12.98 6.18 -24.58
CA ARG A 356 -14.16 7.02 -24.87
C ARG A 356 -14.10 7.71 -26.26
N ALA A 357 -12.89 8.15 -26.65
CA ALA A 357 -12.72 8.88 -27.91
C ALA A 357 -12.68 7.99 -29.14
N ARG A 358 -12.28 6.71 -29.00
CA ARG A 358 -11.90 5.88 -30.15
C ARG A 358 -12.63 4.55 -30.26
N CYS A 359 -13.25 4.05 -29.19
CA CYS A 359 -13.83 2.71 -29.17
C CYS A 359 -15.33 2.65 -29.54
N GLY A 360 -16.08 3.75 -29.39
CA GLY A 360 -17.52 3.79 -29.69
C GLY A 360 -18.27 2.66 -28.98
N GLU A 361 -19.02 1.86 -29.75
CA GLU A 361 -19.81 0.73 -29.26
C GLU A 361 -19.02 -0.61 -29.27
N ALA A 362 -17.72 -0.59 -29.51
CA ALA A 362 -16.89 -1.79 -29.56
C ALA A 362 -16.84 -2.51 -28.20
N LEU A 363 -16.76 -3.83 -28.20
CA LEU A 363 -16.58 -4.60 -27.00
C LEU A 363 -15.23 -4.24 -26.32
N LEU A 364 -15.27 -3.77 -25.09
CA LEU A 364 -14.06 -3.46 -24.33
C LEU A 364 -13.49 -4.75 -23.72
N VAL A 365 -12.30 -5.13 -24.16
CA VAL A 365 -11.57 -6.31 -23.68
C VAL A 365 -10.27 -5.87 -23.01
N ALA A 366 -9.92 -6.42 -21.88
CA ALA A 366 -8.67 -6.07 -21.19
C ALA A 366 -7.87 -7.32 -20.78
N HIS A 367 -6.54 -7.21 -20.91
CA HIS A 367 -5.59 -8.18 -20.40
C HIS A 367 -4.24 -7.48 -20.08
N PRO A 368 -3.66 -7.73 -18.90
CA PRO A 368 -4.26 -8.45 -17.77
C PRO A 368 -5.42 -7.66 -17.13
N ASP A 369 -6.27 -8.38 -16.41
CA ASP A 369 -7.45 -7.79 -15.75
C ASP A 369 -7.11 -6.69 -14.74
N TRP A 370 -5.97 -6.81 -14.03
CA TRP A 370 -5.54 -5.80 -13.08
C TRP A 370 -5.13 -4.47 -13.75
N ALA A 371 -4.63 -4.48 -14.99
CA ALA A 371 -4.42 -3.25 -15.76
C ALA A 371 -5.77 -2.70 -16.26
N GLY A 372 -6.68 -3.59 -16.69
CA GLY A 372 -8.04 -3.22 -17.07
C GLY A 372 -8.83 -2.60 -15.91
N SER A 373 -8.65 -3.08 -14.68
CA SER A 373 -9.34 -2.52 -13.51
C SER A 373 -8.93 -1.06 -13.23
N THR A 374 -7.68 -0.69 -13.48
CA THR A 374 -7.25 0.72 -13.38
C THR A 374 -8.04 1.60 -14.34
N VAL A 375 -8.25 1.15 -15.58
CA VAL A 375 -9.04 1.87 -16.58
C VAL A 375 -10.52 1.93 -16.20
N ALA A 376 -11.09 0.81 -15.69
CA ALA A 376 -12.48 0.74 -15.25
C ALA A 376 -12.78 1.69 -14.07
N GLY A 377 -11.77 2.05 -13.27
CA GLY A 377 -11.88 3.08 -12.23
C GLY A 377 -12.29 4.44 -12.77
N PHE A 378 -11.92 4.75 -14.01
CA PHE A 378 -12.23 6.01 -14.71
C PHE A 378 -13.35 5.88 -15.77
N LEU A 379 -13.99 4.71 -15.87
CA LEU A 379 -15.11 4.45 -16.78
C LEU A 379 -16.36 4.01 -15.98
N PRO A 380 -16.99 4.92 -15.21
CA PRO A 380 -18.18 4.57 -14.44
C PRO A 380 -19.30 4.13 -15.40
N GLY A 381 -19.99 3.04 -15.00
CA GLY A 381 -21.04 2.43 -15.83
C GLY A 381 -20.55 1.39 -16.85
N GLU A 382 -19.27 1.41 -17.23
CA GLU A 382 -18.69 0.45 -18.16
C GLU A 382 -18.16 -0.82 -17.47
N ARG A 383 -18.29 -1.94 -18.15
CA ARG A 383 -17.69 -3.21 -17.73
C ARG A 383 -16.78 -3.72 -18.83
N LEU A 384 -15.58 -4.15 -18.46
CA LEU A 384 -14.62 -4.71 -19.39
C LEU A 384 -14.72 -6.24 -19.38
N PHE A 385 -14.56 -6.86 -20.54
CA PHE A 385 -14.43 -8.30 -20.64
C PHE A 385 -13.00 -8.71 -20.30
N TYR A 386 -12.82 -9.43 -19.20
CA TYR A 386 -11.51 -9.91 -18.74
C TYR A 386 -11.22 -11.31 -19.30
N LEU A 387 -10.21 -11.43 -20.16
CA LEU A 387 -9.83 -12.70 -20.80
C LEU A 387 -9.43 -13.77 -19.77
N THR A 388 -8.75 -13.39 -18.71
CA THR A 388 -8.36 -14.29 -17.62
C THR A 388 -9.55 -14.97 -16.94
N ARG A 389 -10.69 -14.30 -16.88
CA ARG A 389 -11.91 -14.86 -16.26
C ARG A 389 -12.96 -15.30 -17.26
N ASN A 390 -12.83 -14.92 -18.53
CA ASN A 390 -13.86 -15.09 -19.56
C ASN A 390 -15.22 -14.49 -19.10
N ALA A 391 -15.19 -13.31 -18.50
CA ALA A 391 -16.37 -12.66 -17.91
C ALA A 391 -16.22 -11.14 -17.87
N PHE A 392 -17.36 -10.44 -17.86
CA PHE A 392 -17.40 -9.01 -17.62
C PHE A 392 -17.16 -8.66 -16.16
N GLY A 393 -16.36 -7.63 -15.92
CA GLY A 393 -16.05 -7.10 -14.59
C GLY A 393 -15.50 -5.71 -14.62
N THR A 394 -15.28 -5.17 -13.41
CA THR A 394 -14.60 -3.88 -13.20
C THR A 394 -13.39 -4.06 -12.30
N PHE A 395 -13.44 -4.96 -11.32
CA PHE A 395 -12.39 -5.27 -10.37
C PHE A 395 -11.85 -6.69 -10.56
N VAL A 396 -10.67 -6.95 -10.00
CA VAL A 396 -10.00 -8.25 -10.03
C VAL A 396 -10.51 -9.14 -8.89
N VAL A 397 -10.73 -10.42 -9.17
CA VAL A 397 -10.96 -11.44 -8.14
C VAL A 397 -9.78 -12.42 -8.17
N TRP A 398 -9.02 -12.47 -7.09
CA TRP A 398 -7.76 -13.21 -6.99
C TRP A 398 -7.99 -14.69 -6.66
N ASP A 399 -8.83 -15.39 -7.44
CA ASP A 399 -9.14 -16.80 -7.28
C ASP A 399 -8.23 -17.74 -8.11
N LEU A 400 -8.28 -19.03 -7.80
CA LEU A 400 -7.52 -20.07 -8.53
C LEU A 400 -7.95 -20.20 -9.99
N ALA A 401 -9.23 -19.94 -10.31
CA ALA A 401 -9.72 -20.02 -11.68
C ALA A 401 -9.07 -18.96 -12.58
N ARG A 402 -8.87 -17.75 -12.03
CA ARG A 402 -8.10 -16.69 -12.67
C ARG A 402 -6.64 -17.08 -12.84
N ALA A 403 -5.99 -17.53 -11.75
CA ALA A 403 -4.57 -17.86 -11.76
C ALA A 403 -4.21 -19.00 -12.73
N ALA A 404 -5.13 -19.92 -12.95
CA ALA A 404 -4.94 -21.03 -13.91
C ALA A 404 -4.82 -20.56 -15.37
N LYS A 405 -5.24 -19.32 -15.67
CA LYS A 405 -5.20 -18.72 -17.02
C LYS A 405 -4.14 -17.60 -17.15
N GLU A 406 -3.28 -17.44 -16.17
CA GLU A 406 -2.17 -16.46 -16.20
C GLU A 406 -0.81 -17.17 -16.14
N PRO A 407 0.18 -16.71 -16.92
CA PRO A 407 0.09 -15.70 -17.99
C PRO A 407 -0.50 -16.27 -19.28
N LEU A 408 -1.32 -15.47 -19.97
CA LEU A 408 -1.72 -15.80 -21.35
C LEU A 408 -0.56 -15.48 -22.30
N GLU A 409 -0.17 -16.46 -23.11
CA GLU A 409 0.77 -16.24 -24.21
C GLU A 409 0.12 -15.36 -25.28
N GLU A 410 0.93 -14.60 -26.03
CA GLU A 410 0.45 -13.64 -27.04
C GLU A 410 -0.44 -14.30 -28.10
N SER A 411 -0.07 -15.51 -28.56
CA SER A 411 -0.83 -16.29 -29.53
C SER A 411 -2.23 -16.64 -29.03
N SER A 412 -2.30 -17.18 -27.80
CA SER A 412 -3.57 -17.57 -27.16
C SER A 412 -4.46 -16.36 -26.84
N LEU A 413 -3.84 -15.24 -26.45
CA LEU A 413 -4.52 -13.98 -26.20
C LEU A 413 -5.18 -13.47 -27.51
N LEU A 414 -4.43 -13.41 -28.60
CA LEU A 414 -4.92 -12.92 -29.88
C LEU A 414 -5.99 -13.86 -30.48
N GLU A 415 -5.84 -15.16 -30.31
CA GLU A 415 -6.87 -16.13 -30.70
C GLU A 415 -8.18 -15.91 -29.96
N ALA A 416 -8.14 -15.76 -28.63
CA ALA A 416 -9.31 -15.47 -27.83
C ALA A 416 -10.00 -14.16 -28.24
N VAL A 417 -9.20 -13.11 -28.53
CA VAL A 417 -9.72 -11.82 -28.97
C VAL A 417 -10.37 -11.92 -30.36
N ARG A 418 -9.78 -12.69 -31.31
CA ARG A 418 -10.36 -12.92 -32.63
C ARG A 418 -11.71 -13.66 -32.56
N GLN A 419 -11.82 -14.63 -31.67
CA GLN A 419 -13.09 -15.34 -31.44
C GLN A 419 -14.18 -14.36 -30.96
N LEU A 420 -13.85 -13.42 -30.07
CA LEU A 420 -14.76 -12.37 -29.67
C LEU A 420 -15.08 -11.39 -30.83
N ALA A 421 -14.09 -11.07 -31.67
CA ALA A 421 -14.24 -10.18 -32.81
C ALA A 421 -15.03 -10.79 -33.97
N ALA A 422 -15.25 -12.09 -34.02
CA ALA A 422 -16.09 -12.75 -35.03
C ALA A 422 -17.52 -12.18 -35.08
N GLY A 423 -18.06 -11.75 -33.93
CA GLY A 423 -19.41 -11.19 -33.79
C GLY A 423 -19.50 -9.68 -33.80
N GLN A 424 -18.43 -8.97 -33.42
CA GLN A 424 -18.44 -7.52 -33.17
C GLN A 424 -17.04 -6.92 -33.19
N GLU A 425 -16.93 -5.58 -33.31
CA GLU A 425 -15.65 -4.89 -33.16
C GLU A 425 -15.16 -4.97 -31.70
N VAL A 426 -13.86 -5.13 -31.49
CA VAL A 426 -13.23 -5.21 -30.17
C VAL A 426 -12.21 -4.10 -29.99
N CYS A 427 -12.30 -3.40 -28.87
CA CYS A 427 -11.24 -2.56 -28.34
C CYS A 427 -10.47 -3.31 -27.26
N LEU A 428 -9.19 -3.60 -27.52
CA LEU A 428 -8.34 -4.40 -26.67
C LEU A 428 -7.35 -3.50 -25.91
N ILE A 429 -7.38 -3.56 -24.57
CA ILE A 429 -6.49 -2.83 -23.66
C ILE A 429 -5.44 -3.81 -23.17
N LEU A 430 -4.16 -3.49 -23.41
CA LEU A 430 -3.01 -4.27 -22.95
C LEU A 430 -2.03 -3.40 -22.17
N ASN A 431 -1.24 -4.02 -21.28
CA ASN A 431 -0.13 -3.34 -20.59
C ASN A 431 1.24 -3.55 -21.29
N ARG A 432 1.23 -4.09 -22.48
CA ARG A 432 2.41 -4.32 -23.30
C ARG A 432 2.04 -4.26 -24.78
N PRO A 433 2.97 -3.83 -25.65
CA PRO A 433 2.73 -3.87 -27.08
C PRO A 433 2.71 -5.31 -27.61
N VAL A 434 1.84 -5.55 -28.59
CA VAL A 434 1.82 -6.80 -29.38
C VAL A 434 2.17 -6.49 -30.82
N ARG A 435 2.89 -7.41 -31.49
CA ARG A 435 3.31 -7.28 -32.90
C ARG A 435 2.49 -8.23 -33.76
N ASN A 436 1.30 -7.81 -34.12
CA ASN A 436 0.44 -8.61 -35.00
C ASN A 436 -0.24 -7.72 -36.05
N PRO A 437 -0.16 -8.07 -37.36
CA PRO A 437 -0.78 -7.28 -38.44
C PRO A 437 -2.31 -7.27 -38.43
N GLY A 438 -2.96 -8.16 -37.69
CA GLY A 438 -4.42 -8.22 -37.57
C GLY A 438 -5.03 -7.29 -36.52
N VAL A 439 -4.24 -6.40 -35.87
CA VAL A 439 -4.71 -5.45 -34.87
C VAL A 439 -4.19 -4.05 -35.20
N GLU A 440 -5.07 -3.05 -35.13
CA GLU A 440 -4.73 -1.65 -35.34
C GLU A 440 -4.40 -0.99 -33.98
N MET A 441 -3.22 -0.43 -33.82
CA MET A 441 -2.87 0.34 -32.64
C MET A 441 -3.56 1.69 -32.66
N LEU A 442 -4.46 1.93 -31.72
CA LEU A 442 -5.14 3.22 -31.57
C LEU A 442 -4.34 4.20 -30.70
N ALA A 443 -3.75 3.73 -29.59
CA ALA A 443 -2.95 4.56 -28.70
C ALA A 443 -1.88 3.72 -27.99
N ALA A 444 -0.73 4.34 -27.71
CA ALA A 444 0.29 3.83 -26.80
C ALA A 444 0.58 4.93 -25.76
N LEU A 445 0.41 4.62 -24.48
CA LEU A 445 0.47 5.56 -23.36
C LEU A 445 1.59 5.21 -22.42
N GLY A 446 2.39 6.19 -22.06
CA GLY A 446 3.55 6.10 -21.19
C GLY A 446 4.53 7.25 -21.52
N PRO A 447 5.61 7.40 -20.73
CA PRO A 447 5.97 6.60 -19.58
C PRO A 447 5.13 6.91 -18.33
N ALA A 448 4.99 5.92 -17.43
CA ALA A 448 4.33 6.05 -16.13
C ALA A 448 5.25 5.63 -14.98
N VAL A 449 5.00 6.10 -13.76
CA VAL A 449 5.78 5.70 -12.58
C VAL A 449 5.69 4.20 -12.34
N VAL A 450 4.50 3.62 -12.49
CA VAL A 450 4.27 2.17 -12.44
C VAL A 450 4.45 1.58 -13.84
N SER A 451 5.58 0.93 -14.08
CA SER A 451 5.98 0.46 -15.42
C SER A 451 5.03 -0.55 -16.06
N ASP A 452 4.38 -1.38 -15.27
CA ASP A 452 3.41 -2.37 -15.75
C ASP A 452 2.00 -1.79 -15.96
N GLU A 453 1.82 -0.48 -15.75
CA GLU A 453 0.63 0.31 -16.07
C GLU A 453 0.86 1.31 -17.21
N GLU A 454 1.86 1.09 -18.03
CA GLU A 454 2.00 1.68 -19.35
C GLU A 454 1.13 0.88 -20.31
N MET A 455 0.12 1.53 -20.92
CA MET A 455 -0.94 0.79 -21.59
C MET A 455 -1.00 1.08 -23.09
N VAL A 456 -1.46 0.09 -23.86
CA VAL A 456 -1.66 0.19 -25.30
C VAL A 456 -3.10 -0.20 -25.64
N LEU A 457 -3.75 0.59 -26.48
CA LEU A 457 -5.10 0.37 -26.99
C LEU A 457 -5.03 -0.09 -28.45
N TYR A 458 -5.72 -1.20 -28.73
CA TYR A 458 -5.85 -1.75 -30.06
C TYR A 458 -7.31 -1.84 -30.48
N ARG A 459 -7.54 -1.74 -31.80
CA ARG A 459 -8.78 -2.11 -32.46
C ARG A 459 -8.61 -3.44 -33.19
N VAL A 460 -9.57 -4.33 -33.00
CA VAL A 460 -9.70 -5.58 -33.75
C VAL A 460 -11.01 -5.50 -34.52
N PRO A 461 -10.96 -5.38 -35.87
CA PRO A 461 -12.14 -5.23 -36.68
C PRO A 461 -13.03 -6.47 -36.61
N ARG A 462 -14.35 -6.30 -36.80
CA ARG A 462 -15.30 -7.39 -36.90
C ARG A 462 -14.94 -8.32 -38.06
N GLY A 463 -14.98 -9.65 -37.80
CA GLY A 463 -14.77 -10.65 -38.84
C GLY A 463 -13.33 -10.86 -39.26
N THR A 464 -12.35 -10.40 -38.46
CA THR A 464 -10.92 -10.69 -38.68
C THR A 464 -10.65 -12.18 -38.34
N PRO A 465 -10.24 -13.02 -39.30
CA PRO A 465 -9.98 -14.44 -39.06
C PRO A 465 -8.77 -14.72 -38.14
#